data_6b72ac920f44021fe94aadf343f69c82
#
_entry.id   6b72ac920f44021fe94aadf343f69c82
#
_cell.length_a   1.000
_cell.length_b   1.000
_cell.length_c   1.000
_cell.angle_alpha   90.00
_cell.angle_beta   90.00
_cell.angle_gamma   90.00
#
_symmetry.space_group_name_H-M   'P 1'
#
loop_
_entity.id
_entity.type
_entity.pdbx_description
1 polymer ?
#
loop_
_entity_poly.entity_id
_entity_poly.type
_entity_poly.pdbx_seq_one_letter_code
_entity_poly.pdbx_strand_id
1 'polypeptide(L)'
;MKRSVEEHAARFTERAAAYDDSKSDEYHACASLVVARADPTDDDVVADIGAGTGAIALAVAPDADYVLARDVSEGMMEEGRRKASAARITNVEFAYGRFREPNLTTPDDRPIDVVTSNFALHHLDDDEKREAIATMAETGARRIVLGDVMFFAGPDPNEPFYSPDVDDPATVGTLVEAFTDEGFAVVDVERVHDQVGVIVAERLGDDDQPDGDL
;
A
#
# COMPACT_ATOMS: atom_id res chain seq x y z
N MET A 1 0.07 -23.91 -4.52
CA MET A 1 0.54 -23.78 -3.13
C MET A 1 1.12 -22.38 -3.00
N LYS A 2 0.58 -21.52 -2.14
CA LYS A 2 1.09 -20.14 -1.96
C LYS A 2 2.58 -20.17 -1.62
N ARG A 3 3.32 -19.20 -2.13
CA ARG A 3 4.75 -19.02 -1.83
C ARG A 3 4.94 -18.51 -0.42
N SER A 4 6.05 -18.90 0.22
CA SER A 4 6.43 -18.28 1.49
C SER A 4 6.86 -16.82 1.29
N VAL A 5 6.90 -16.04 2.36
CA VAL A 5 7.38 -14.64 2.32
C VAL A 5 8.81 -14.58 1.79
N GLU A 6 9.65 -15.55 2.16
CA GLU A 6 11.06 -15.64 1.72
C GLU A 6 11.17 -15.94 0.23
N GLU A 7 10.34 -16.85 -0.31
CA GLU A 7 10.31 -17.15 -1.75
C GLU A 7 9.82 -15.94 -2.55
N HIS A 8 8.89 -15.19 -1.99
CA HIS A 8 8.37 -13.95 -2.57
C HIS A 8 9.47 -12.87 -2.61
N ALA A 9 10.11 -12.62 -1.48
CA ALA A 9 11.22 -11.67 -1.35
C ALA A 9 12.38 -11.99 -2.30
N ALA A 10 12.77 -13.27 -2.41
CA ALA A 10 13.83 -13.71 -3.32
C ALA A 10 13.49 -13.41 -4.79
N ARG A 11 12.26 -13.72 -5.23
CA ARG A 11 11.77 -13.45 -6.59
C ARG A 11 11.83 -11.96 -6.95
N PHE A 12 11.44 -11.09 -6.03
CA PHE A 12 11.47 -9.65 -6.25
C PHE A 12 12.90 -9.11 -6.24
N THR A 13 13.76 -9.62 -5.36
CA THR A 13 15.18 -9.27 -5.34
C THR A 13 15.84 -9.54 -6.69
N GLU A 14 15.58 -10.68 -7.33
CA GLU A 14 16.13 -11.01 -8.65
C GLU A 14 15.65 -10.07 -9.77
N ARG A 15 14.50 -9.46 -9.61
CA ARG A 15 13.86 -8.59 -10.62
C ARG A 15 14.07 -7.10 -10.37
N ALA A 16 14.59 -6.70 -9.21
CA ALA A 16 14.61 -5.33 -8.73
C ALA A 16 15.17 -4.33 -9.77
N ALA A 17 16.28 -4.66 -10.42
CA ALA A 17 16.96 -3.75 -11.37
C ALA A 17 16.14 -3.44 -12.64
N ALA A 18 15.23 -4.36 -13.06
CA ALA A 18 14.40 -4.21 -14.25
C ALA A 18 12.90 -4.08 -13.90
N TYR A 19 12.59 -3.96 -12.62
CA TYR A 19 11.21 -4.02 -12.15
C TYR A 19 10.34 -2.89 -12.70
N ASP A 20 10.85 -1.66 -12.67
CA ASP A 20 10.09 -0.50 -13.14
C ASP A 20 9.87 -0.49 -14.65
N ASP A 21 10.85 -0.98 -15.42
CA ASP A 21 10.77 -1.03 -16.89
C ASP A 21 9.68 -1.99 -17.40
N SER A 22 9.19 -2.89 -16.54
CA SER A 22 8.20 -3.90 -16.86
C SER A 22 6.76 -3.52 -16.45
N LYS A 23 6.54 -2.31 -15.95
CA LYS A 23 5.24 -1.88 -15.44
C LYS A 23 4.29 -1.45 -16.55
N SER A 24 3.01 -1.79 -16.38
CA SER A 24 1.95 -1.42 -17.31
C SER A 24 1.49 0.03 -17.11
N ASP A 25 0.74 0.54 -18.08
CA ASP A 25 0.12 1.87 -18.00
C ASP A 25 -0.87 1.95 -16.81
N GLU A 26 -1.59 0.85 -16.52
CA GLU A 26 -2.51 0.76 -15.39
C GLU A 26 -1.78 0.84 -14.04
N TYR A 27 -0.60 0.20 -13.94
CA TYR A 27 0.24 0.36 -12.75
C TYR A 27 0.63 1.82 -12.53
N HIS A 28 1.07 2.51 -13.58
CA HIS A 28 1.47 3.92 -13.48
C HIS A 28 0.29 4.83 -13.17
N ALA A 29 -0.87 4.59 -13.77
CA ALA A 29 -2.09 5.33 -13.49
C ALA A 29 -2.55 5.12 -12.03
N CYS A 30 -2.54 3.87 -11.54
CA CYS A 30 -2.86 3.54 -10.17
C CYS A 30 -1.89 4.20 -9.18
N ALA A 31 -0.58 4.09 -9.42
CA ALA A 31 0.44 4.73 -8.58
C ALA A 31 0.27 6.25 -8.52
N SER A 32 -0.02 6.88 -9.65
CA SER A 32 -0.27 8.34 -9.72
C SER A 32 -1.50 8.74 -8.91
N LEU A 33 -2.56 7.93 -8.92
CA LEU A 33 -3.75 8.16 -8.11
C LEU A 33 -3.45 7.97 -6.62
N VAL A 34 -2.71 6.90 -6.23
CA VAL A 34 -2.32 6.69 -4.84
C VAL A 34 -1.55 7.90 -4.31
N VAL A 35 -0.57 8.40 -5.04
CA VAL A 35 0.19 9.61 -4.67
C VAL A 35 -0.74 10.82 -4.52
N ALA A 36 -1.61 11.07 -5.51
CA ALA A 36 -2.53 12.20 -5.49
C ALA A 36 -3.56 12.13 -4.34
N ARG A 37 -3.96 10.91 -3.94
CA ARG A 37 -4.94 10.69 -2.85
C ARG A 37 -4.29 10.55 -1.49
N ALA A 38 -3.02 10.21 -1.40
CA ALA A 38 -2.26 10.26 -0.15
C ALA A 38 -2.24 11.69 0.40
N ASP A 39 -2.03 12.68 -0.48
CA ASP A 39 -2.12 14.11 -0.21
C ASP A 39 -1.52 14.49 1.17
N PRO A 40 -0.24 14.13 1.43
CA PRO A 40 0.40 14.47 2.68
C PRO A 40 0.73 15.96 2.74
N THR A 41 0.90 16.47 3.95
CA THR A 41 1.43 17.80 4.21
C THR A 41 2.89 17.71 4.66
N ASP A 42 3.60 18.85 4.66
CA ASP A 42 5.00 18.96 5.08
C ASP A 42 5.25 18.66 6.58
N ASP A 43 4.19 18.43 7.35
CA ASP A 43 4.25 17.97 8.75
C ASP A 43 3.96 16.47 8.91
N ASP A 44 3.48 15.80 7.87
CA ASP A 44 3.01 14.41 7.95
C ASP A 44 4.14 13.36 7.89
N VAL A 45 3.92 12.27 8.62
CA VAL A 45 4.68 11.03 8.50
C VAL A 45 3.88 10.03 7.67
N VAL A 46 4.44 9.58 6.56
CA VAL A 46 3.82 8.60 5.67
C VAL A 46 4.47 7.23 5.85
N ALA A 47 3.66 6.17 5.93
CA ALA A 47 4.13 4.80 5.85
C ALA A 47 3.68 4.17 4.52
N ASP A 48 4.64 3.74 3.69
CA ASP A 48 4.40 3.00 2.44
C ASP A 48 4.75 1.53 2.65
N ILE A 49 3.72 0.65 2.69
CA ILE A 49 3.87 -0.77 3.02
C ILE A 49 3.76 -1.60 1.74
N GLY A 50 4.78 -2.44 1.49
CA GLY A 50 5.00 -3.07 0.18
C GLY A 50 5.60 -2.08 -0.81
N ALA A 51 6.49 -1.21 -0.33
CA ALA A 51 7.03 -0.07 -1.07
C ALA A 51 7.82 -0.45 -2.33
N GLY A 52 8.31 -1.69 -2.42
CA GLY A 52 9.11 -2.14 -3.53
C GLY A 52 10.33 -1.26 -3.79
N THR A 53 10.45 -0.77 -5.02
CA THR A 53 11.52 0.15 -5.43
C THR A 53 11.22 1.63 -5.10
N GLY A 54 10.18 1.88 -4.29
CA GLY A 54 9.84 3.20 -3.76
C GLY A 54 9.02 4.08 -4.71
N ALA A 55 8.21 3.51 -5.59
CA ALA A 55 7.42 4.32 -6.55
C ALA A 55 6.51 5.33 -5.85
N ILE A 56 5.81 4.92 -4.79
CA ILE A 56 4.96 5.80 -3.98
C ILE A 56 5.81 6.60 -3.00
N ALA A 57 6.63 5.92 -2.17
CA ALA A 57 7.43 6.56 -1.13
C ALA A 57 8.27 7.74 -1.65
N LEU A 58 8.94 7.60 -2.80
CA LEU A 58 9.74 8.66 -3.38
C LEU A 58 8.91 9.79 -3.99
N ALA A 59 7.70 9.47 -4.46
CA ALA A 59 6.82 10.47 -5.07
C ALA A 59 6.13 11.36 -4.03
N VAL A 60 5.79 10.82 -2.85
CA VAL A 60 5.17 11.60 -1.76
C VAL A 60 6.20 12.33 -0.89
N ALA A 61 7.45 11.92 -0.91
CA ALA A 61 8.51 12.47 -0.06
C ALA A 61 8.71 13.98 -0.17
N PRO A 62 8.55 14.64 -1.34
CA PRO A 62 8.66 16.10 -1.44
C PRO A 62 7.61 16.88 -0.63
N ASP A 63 6.45 16.26 -0.37
CA ASP A 63 5.30 16.89 0.27
C ASP A 63 5.06 16.34 1.70
N ALA A 64 5.96 15.48 2.22
CA ALA A 64 5.90 14.87 3.54
C ALA A 64 7.12 15.25 4.38
N ASP A 65 6.98 15.29 5.71
CA ASP A 65 8.13 15.47 6.60
C ASP A 65 9.03 14.21 6.60
N TYR A 66 8.44 13.04 6.73
CA TYR A 66 9.17 11.78 6.75
C TYR A 66 8.40 10.63 6.13
N VAL A 67 9.10 9.72 5.43
CA VAL A 67 8.48 8.55 4.80
C VAL A 67 9.17 7.27 5.26
N LEU A 68 8.37 6.32 5.75
CA LEU A 68 8.77 4.97 6.12
C LEU A 68 8.40 4.03 4.98
N ALA A 69 9.35 3.66 4.14
CA ALA A 69 9.16 2.68 3.06
C ALA A 69 9.51 1.28 3.57
N ARG A 70 8.54 0.38 3.56
CA ARG A 70 8.69 -0.98 4.11
C ARG A 70 8.41 -2.04 3.06
N ASP A 71 9.34 -2.97 2.92
CA ASP A 71 9.23 -4.09 1.98
C ASP A 71 9.92 -5.34 2.54
N VAL A 72 9.55 -6.51 2.04
CA VAL A 72 10.18 -7.79 2.41
C VAL A 72 11.42 -8.10 1.57
N SER A 73 11.60 -7.42 0.43
CA SER A 73 12.69 -7.64 -0.53
C SER A 73 13.81 -6.63 -0.36
N GLU A 74 14.96 -7.08 0.14
CA GLU A 74 16.15 -6.22 0.27
C GLU A 74 16.61 -5.66 -1.08
N GLY A 75 16.58 -6.45 -2.15
CA GLY A 75 16.98 -5.96 -3.46
C GLY A 75 16.08 -4.85 -4.00
N MET A 76 14.77 -4.89 -3.72
CA MET A 76 13.85 -3.81 -4.05
C MET A 76 14.18 -2.54 -3.27
N MET A 77 14.43 -2.66 -1.97
CA MET A 77 14.80 -1.55 -1.11
C MET A 77 16.17 -0.94 -1.47
N GLU A 78 17.16 -1.76 -1.87
CA GLU A 78 18.44 -1.27 -2.38
C GLU A 78 18.25 -0.39 -3.62
N GLU A 79 17.41 -0.81 -4.55
CA GLU A 79 17.07 -0.01 -5.73
C GLU A 79 16.34 1.28 -5.34
N GLY A 80 15.42 1.22 -4.37
CA GLY A 80 14.74 2.40 -3.80
C GLY A 80 15.73 3.40 -3.19
N ARG A 81 16.67 2.94 -2.37
CA ARG A 81 17.75 3.78 -1.78
C ARG A 81 18.62 4.41 -2.86
N ARG A 82 18.94 3.65 -3.92
CA ARG A 82 19.70 4.16 -5.07
C ARG A 82 18.96 5.31 -5.77
N LYS A 83 17.67 5.16 -6.01
CA LYS A 83 16.80 6.20 -6.61
C LYS A 83 16.69 7.42 -5.70
N ALA A 84 16.45 7.23 -4.40
CA ALA A 84 16.41 8.30 -3.41
C ALA A 84 17.69 9.13 -3.46
N SER A 85 18.86 8.46 -3.43
CA SER A 85 20.16 9.12 -3.51
C SER A 85 20.34 9.89 -4.82
N ALA A 86 19.97 9.31 -5.96
CA ALA A 86 20.06 9.96 -7.27
C ALA A 86 19.18 11.22 -7.37
N ALA A 87 17.98 11.17 -6.77
CA ALA A 87 17.03 12.29 -6.69
C ALA A 87 17.33 13.28 -5.54
N ARG A 88 18.32 12.99 -4.68
CA ARG A 88 18.65 13.76 -3.47
C ARG A 88 17.50 13.85 -2.48
N ILE A 89 16.67 12.82 -2.40
CA ILE A 89 15.63 12.66 -1.40
C ILE A 89 16.29 12.09 -0.14
N THR A 90 16.13 12.76 1.00
CA THR A 90 16.80 12.43 2.27
C THR A 90 15.87 12.10 3.41
N ASN A 91 14.56 12.28 3.23
CA ASN A 91 13.51 12.06 4.21
C ASN A 91 12.74 10.73 4.00
N VAL A 92 13.34 9.76 3.29
CA VAL A 92 12.77 8.41 3.11
C VAL A 92 13.69 7.36 3.73
N GLU A 93 13.13 6.53 4.59
CA GLU A 93 13.80 5.37 5.18
C GLU A 93 13.28 4.07 4.58
N PHE A 94 14.14 3.32 3.92
CA PHE A 94 13.84 1.96 3.45
C PHE A 94 14.31 0.93 4.47
N ALA A 95 13.40 0.13 5.01
CA ALA A 95 13.70 -0.95 5.94
C ALA A 95 12.78 -2.16 5.74
N TYR A 96 13.23 -3.31 6.25
CA TYR A 96 12.42 -4.52 6.22
C TYR A 96 11.13 -4.33 7.02
N GLY A 97 10.02 -4.75 6.43
CA GLY A 97 8.71 -4.81 7.05
C GLY A 97 7.76 -5.62 6.19
N ARG A 98 6.80 -6.26 6.82
CA ARG A 98 5.71 -6.99 6.18
C ARG A 98 4.37 -6.48 6.69
N PHE A 99 3.28 -6.75 6.00
CA PHE A 99 1.96 -6.23 6.36
C PHE A 99 1.58 -6.45 7.84
N ARG A 100 1.88 -7.63 8.40
CA ARG A 100 1.56 -7.95 9.80
C ARG A 100 2.57 -7.44 10.84
N GLU A 101 3.77 -7.07 10.39
CA GLU A 101 4.87 -6.55 11.21
C GLU A 101 5.64 -5.51 10.40
N PRO A 102 5.05 -4.32 10.18
CA PRO A 102 5.61 -3.35 9.24
C PRO A 102 6.82 -2.58 9.80
N ASN A 103 7.16 -2.75 11.09
CA ASN A 103 8.32 -2.11 11.74
C ASN A 103 8.30 -0.58 11.57
N LEU A 104 7.18 0.05 11.93
CA LEU A 104 6.95 1.48 11.76
C LEU A 104 7.45 2.28 12.97
N THR A 105 8.74 2.21 13.23
CA THR A 105 9.38 3.08 14.25
C THR A 105 9.74 4.42 13.60
N THR A 106 9.12 5.48 14.07
CA THR A 106 9.38 6.84 13.59
C THR A 106 10.45 7.54 14.41
N PRO A 107 11.16 8.54 13.85
CA PRO A 107 11.97 9.44 14.67
C PRO A 107 11.10 10.12 15.72
N ASP A 108 11.60 10.20 16.96
CA ASP A 108 10.95 10.89 18.09
C ASP A 108 9.55 10.35 18.46
N ASP A 109 9.26 9.08 18.16
CA ASP A 109 7.98 8.40 18.43
C ASP A 109 6.75 9.14 17.85
N ARG A 110 6.92 9.80 16.71
CA ARG A 110 5.84 10.53 16.04
C ARG A 110 4.77 9.56 15.50
N PRO A 111 3.49 9.97 15.50
CA PRO A 111 2.43 9.17 14.89
C PRO A 111 2.63 9.03 13.37
N ILE A 112 2.05 7.99 12.80
CA ILE A 112 1.85 7.85 11.36
C ILE A 112 0.57 8.62 11.00
N ASP A 113 0.64 9.48 10.01
CA ASP A 113 -0.50 10.30 9.57
C ASP A 113 -1.22 9.69 8.37
N VAL A 114 -0.46 9.14 7.42
CA VAL A 114 -0.96 8.53 6.21
C VAL A 114 -0.29 7.19 5.97
N VAL A 115 -1.08 6.17 5.58
CA VAL A 115 -0.57 4.88 5.14
C VAL A 115 -0.88 4.71 3.66
N THR A 116 0.10 4.27 2.87
CA THR A 116 -0.06 3.89 1.47
C THR A 116 0.35 2.44 1.24
N SER A 117 -0.27 1.82 0.25
CA SER A 117 0.19 0.56 -0.33
C SER A 117 -0.22 0.49 -1.79
N ASN A 118 0.67 0.02 -2.67
CA ASN A 118 0.37 -0.07 -4.08
C ASN A 118 0.87 -1.36 -4.71
N PHE A 119 -0.02 -2.14 -5.32
CA PHE A 119 0.28 -3.41 -5.98
C PHE A 119 1.03 -4.43 -5.10
N ALA A 120 0.60 -4.58 -3.85
CA ALA A 120 1.24 -5.48 -2.89
C ALA A 120 0.26 -6.37 -2.12
N LEU A 121 -0.94 -5.87 -1.80
CA LEU A 121 -1.90 -6.57 -0.96
C LEU A 121 -2.51 -7.81 -1.65
N HIS A 122 -2.63 -7.82 -3.00
CA HIS A 122 -3.15 -8.94 -3.77
C HIS A 122 -2.32 -10.24 -3.66
N HIS A 123 -1.13 -10.18 -3.07
CA HIS A 123 -0.34 -11.36 -2.77
C HIS A 123 -0.80 -12.12 -1.51
N LEU A 124 -1.63 -11.50 -0.69
CA LEU A 124 -2.21 -12.07 0.54
C LEU A 124 -3.54 -12.76 0.24
N ASP A 125 -3.98 -13.70 1.10
CA ASP A 125 -5.37 -14.17 1.06
C ASP A 125 -6.32 -13.19 1.77
N ASP A 126 -7.62 -13.47 1.72
CA ASP A 126 -8.61 -12.53 2.26
C ASP A 126 -8.49 -12.35 3.79
N ASP A 127 -8.15 -13.42 4.53
CA ASP A 127 -7.92 -13.31 5.97
C ASP A 127 -6.65 -12.51 6.26
N GLU A 128 -5.58 -12.77 5.51
CA GLU A 128 -4.32 -12.02 5.61
C GLU A 128 -4.48 -10.54 5.22
N LYS A 129 -5.35 -10.22 4.24
CA LYS A 129 -5.67 -8.82 3.88
C LYS A 129 -6.40 -8.11 5.00
N ARG A 130 -7.37 -8.77 5.67
CA ARG A 130 -8.06 -8.20 6.83
C ARG A 130 -7.07 -7.91 7.96
N GLU A 131 -6.18 -8.85 8.29
CA GLU A 131 -5.11 -8.63 9.27
C GLU A 131 -4.17 -7.48 8.87
N ALA A 132 -3.82 -7.36 7.58
CA ALA A 132 -2.99 -6.28 7.08
C ALA A 132 -3.67 -4.91 7.24
N ILE A 133 -4.97 -4.81 6.90
CA ILE A 133 -5.76 -3.58 7.06
C ILE A 133 -5.91 -3.23 8.53
N ALA A 134 -6.16 -4.21 9.42
CA ALA A 134 -6.17 -4.00 10.87
C ALA A 134 -4.83 -3.45 11.38
N THR A 135 -3.70 -4.02 10.93
CA THR A 135 -2.36 -3.53 11.29
C THR A 135 -2.13 -2.09 10.78
N MET A 136 -2.59 -1.75 9.58
CA MET A 136 -2.53 -0.38 9.08
C MET A 136 -3.39 0.56 9.95
N ALA A 137 -4.58 0.11 10.37
CA ALA A 137 -5.47 0.87 11.23
C ALA A 137 -4.87 1.11 12.63
N GLU A 138 -4.16 0.13 13.21
CA GLU A 138 -3.48 0.25 14.51
C GLU A 138 -2.40 1.33 14.53
N THR A 139 -1.89 1.79 13.39
CA THR A 139 -0.93 2.92 13.32
C THR A 139 -1.51 4.22 13.84
N GLY A 140 -2.82 4.35 13.88
CA GLY A 140 -3.51 5.60 14.22
C GLY A 140 -3.66 6.56 13.05
N ALA A 141 -3.20 6.19 11.84
CA ALA A 141 -3.28 7.03 10.66
C ALA A 141 -4.71 7.56 10.41
N ARG A 142 -4.79 8.82 10.02
CA ARG A 142 -6.05 9.47 9.65
C ARG A 142 -6.55 9.04 8.28
N ARG A 143 -5.63 8.60 7.39
CA ARG A 143 -5.94 8.20 6.01
C ARG A 143 -5.13 6.99 5.59
N ILE A 144 -5.79 6.07 4.89
CA ILE A 144 -5.16 4.93 4.23
C ILE A 144 -5.53 4.98 2.76
N VAL A 145 -4.55 4.85 1.86
CA VAL A 145 -4.75 4.82 0.41
C VAL A 145 -4.18 3.52 -0.15
N LEU A 146 -5.06 2.68 -0.64
CA LEU A 146 -4.73 1.38 -1.21
C LEU A 146 -4.97 1.38 -2.72
N GLY A 147 -3.89 1.29 -3.51
CA GLY A 147 -3.95 0.99 -4.93
C GLY A 147 -3.59 -0.47 -5.17
N ASP A 148 -4.45 -1.25 -5.84
CA ASP A 148 -4.13 -2.66 -6.03
C ASP A 148 -4.92 -3.30 -7.18
N VAL A 149 -4.57 -4.56 -7.47
CA VAL A 149 -5.43 -5.47 -8.22
C VAL A 149 -6.62 -5.82 -7.34
N MET A 150 -7.81 -5.40 -7.76
CA MET A 150 -9.08 -5.63 -7.07
C MET A 150 -10.22 -5.76 -8.07
N PHE A 151 -11.22 -6.57 -7.76
CA PHE A 151 -12.32 -6.85 -8.67
C PHE A 151 -13.50 -5.91 -8.43
N PHE A 152 -13.83 -5.09 -9.44
CA PHE A 152 -15.06 -4.29 -9.50
C PHE A 152 -16.25 -5.10 -9.97
N ALA A 153 -15.97 -6.19 -10.70
CA ALA A 153 -16.90 -7.24 -11.11
C ALA A 153 -16.23 -8.59 -10.84
N GLY A 154 -16.65 -9.65 -11.48
CA GLY A 154 -15.90 -10.92 -11.43
C GLY A 154 -14.56 -10.83 -12.15
N PRO A 155 -13.57 -11.69 -11.80
CA PRO A 155 -12.31 -11.77 -12.54
C PRO A 155 -12.58 -12.20 -13.99
N ASP A 156 -11.81 -11.65 -14.95
CA ASP A 156 -11.78 -12.18 -16.31
C ASP A 156 -10.79 -13.36 -16.37
N PRO A 157 -11.27 -14.60 -16.53
CA PRO A 157 -10.39 -15.77 -16.56
C PRO A 157 -9.55 -15.85 -17.83
N ASN A 158 -9.87 -15.07 -18.88
CA ASN A 158 -9.16 -15.11 -20.16
C ASN A 158 -8.03 -14.06 -20.19
N GLU A 159 -8.20 -12.96 -19.47
CA GLU A 159 -7.23 -11.86 -19.40
C GLU A 159 -7.02 -11.42 -17.94
N PRO A 160 -6.44 -12.28 -17.07
CA PRO A 160 -6.20 -11.89 -15.68
C PRO A 160 -5.09 -10.85 -15.61
N PHE A 161 -5.35 -9.76 -14.87
CA PHE A 161 -4.36 -8.70 -14.58
C PHE A 161 -3.38 -9.09 -13.46
N TYR A 162 -3.33 -10.35 -13.08
CA TYR A 162 -2.59 -10.93 -11.97
C TYR A 162 -2.09 -12.33 -12.34
N SER A 163 -1.26 -12.93 -11.50
CA SER A 163 -0.77 -14.30 -11.69
C SER A 163 -1.62 -15.28 -10.86
N PRO A 164 -2.61 -15.99 -11.46
CA PRO A 164 -3.58 -16.79 -10.69
C PRO A 164 -2.98 -17.88 -9.80
N ASP A 165 -1.76 -18.32 -10.11
CA ASP A 165 -1.06 -19.37 -9.35
C ASP A 165 -0.47 -18.85 -8.02
N VAL A 166 -0.31 -17.53 -7.86
CA VAL A 166 0.42 -16.94 -6.73
C VAL A 166 -0.27 -15.73 -6.10
N ASP A 167 -1.17 -15.09 -6.83
CA ASP A 167 -1.89 -13.90 -6.39
C ASP A 167 -3.34 -14.24 -6.07
N ASP A 168 -3.94 -13.51 -5.17
CA ASP A 168 -5.31 -13.70 -4.70
C ASP A 168 -6.00 -12.33 -4.52
N PRO A 169 -6.36 -11.64 -5.63
CA PRO A 169 -7.01 -10.34 -5.54
C PRO A 169 -8.40 -10.45 -4.90
N ALA A 170 -8.71 -9.50 -4.02
CA ALA A 170 -10.03 -9.40 -3.40
C ALA A 170 -11.02 -8.64 -4.27
N THR A 171 -12.33 -8.74 -3.95
CA THR A 171 -13.32 -7.82 -4.49
C THR A 171 -13.22 -6.45 -3.78
N VAL A 172 -13.65 -5.39 -4.44
CA VAL A 172 -13.81 -4.06 -3.80
C VAL A 172 -14.68 -4.17 -2.55
N GLY A 173 -15.77 -4.96 -2.60
CA GLY A 173 -16.66 -5.15 -1.45
C GLY A 173 -15.94 -5.73 -0.24
N THR A 174 -15.12 -6.77 -0.42
CA THR A 174 -14.31 -7.38 0.65
C THR A 174 -13.35 -6.37 1.30
N LEU A 175 -12.70 -5.53 0.48
CA LEU A 175 -11.76 -4.51 0.99
C LEU A 175 -12.49 -3.38 1.71
N VAL A 176 -13.64 -2.93 1.18
CA VAL A 176 -14.48 -1.91 1.84
C VAL A 176 -14.97 -2.40 3.21
N GLU A 177 -15.45 -3.65 3.30
CA GLU A 177 -15.83 -4.26 4.58
C GLU A 177 -14.66 -4.27 5.56
N ALA A 178 -13.46 -4.69 5.12
CA ALA A 178 -12.28 -4.73 5.97
C ALA A 178 -11.90 -3.35 6.53
N PHE A 179 -11.99 -2.28 5.73
CA PHE A 179 -11.73 -0.91 6.21
C PHE A 179 -12.82 -0.43 7.18
N THR A 180 -14.07 -0.74 6.91
CA THR A 180 -15.19 -0.31 7.78
C THR A 180 -15.18 -1.06 9.11
N ASP A 181 -14.81 -2.32 9.13
CA ASP A 181 -14.64 -3.11 10.36
C ASP A 181 -13.58 -2.49 11.30
N GLU A 182 -12.57 -1.81 10.74
CA GLU A 182 -11.50 -1.12 11.47
C GLU A 182 -11.78 0.37 11.75
N GLY A 183 -13.02 0.83 11.57
CA GLY A 183 -13.46 2.18 11.91
C GLY A 183 -13.05 3.26 10.91
N PHE A 184 -12.86 2.87 9.64
CA PHE A 184 -12.63 3.82 8.55
C PHE A 184 -13.89 3.99 7.69
N ALA A 185 -14.18 5.22 7.30
CA ALA A 185 -15.09 5.51 6.21
C ALA A 185 -14.35 5.37 4.87
N VAL A 186 -14.85 4.56 3.95
CA VAL A 186 -14.36 4.58 2.57
C VAL A 186 -14.97 5.79 1.88
N VAL A 187 -14.14 6.78 1.59
CA VAL A 187 -14.57 8.08 1.05
C VAL A 187 -14.44 8.17 -0.46
N ASP A 188 -13.62 7.32 -1.06
CA ASP A 188 -13.48 7.23 -2.52
C ASP A 188 -13.08 5.83 -2.97
N VAL A 189 -13.57 5.42 -4.15
CA VAL A 189 -13.19 4.19 -4.85
C VAL A 189 -13.04 4.51 -6.32
N GLU A 190 -11.81 4.63 -6.79
CA GLU A 190 -11.50 4.95 -8.18
C GLU A 190 -11.11 3.71 -8.98
N ARG A 191 -11.79 3.49 -10.10
CA ARG A 191 -11.48 2.40 -11.02
C ARG A 191 -10.51 2.87 -12.10
N VAL A 192 -9.31 2.28 -12.14
CA VAL A 192 -8.31 2.46 -13.19
C VAL A 192 -8.56 1.48 -14.35
N HIS A 193 -8.88 0.25 -14.00
CA HIS A 193 -9.20 -0.86 -14.90
C HIS A 193 -10.27 -1.73 -14.25
N ASP A 194 -10.89 -2.67 -14.98
CA ASP A 194 -11.90 -3.59 -14.41
C ASP A 194 -11.36 -4.45 -13.25
N GLN A 195 -10.04 -4.62 -13.19
CA GLN A 195 -9.33 -5.40 -12.18
C GLN A 195 -8.28 -4.58 -11.41
N VAL A 196 -8.26 -3.24 -11.53
CA VAL A 196 -7.31 -2.37 -10.84
C VAL A 196 -8.00 -1.11 -10.38
N GLY A 197 -7.77 -0.71 -9.14
CA GLY A 197 -8.35 0.52 -8.59
C GLY A 197 -7.62 1.05 -7.36
N VAL A 198 -8.14 2.14 -6.84
CA VAL A 198 -7.67 2.82 -5.64
C VAL A 198 -8.84 2.98 -4.67
N ILE A 199 -8.63 2.62 -3.42
CA ILE A 199 -9.55 2.87 -2.30
C ILE A 199 -8.92 3.92 -1.41
N VAL A 200 -9.69 4.94 -1.03
CA VAL A 200 -9.32 5.95 -0.04
C VAL A 200 -10.21 5.75 1.19
N ALA A 201 -9.59 5.50 2.32
CA ALA A 201 -10.27 5.31 3.58
C ALA A 201 -9.78 6.35 4.60
N GLU A 202 -10.71 6.99 5.30
CA GLU A 202 -10.44 7.99 6.34
C GLU A 202 -10.98 7.52 7.68
N ARG A 203 -10.20 7.74 8.73
CA ARG A 203 -10.61 7.37 10.09
C ARG A 203 -11.80 8.22 10.51
N LEU A 204 -12.84 7.57 11.00
CA LEU A 204 -13.97 8.27 11.61
C LEU A 204 -13.48 8.97 12.90
N GLY A 205 -13.79 10.26 13.04
CA GLY A 205 -13.54 11.00 14.28
C GLY A 205 -14.43 10.48 15.41
N ASP A 206 -14.03 10.72 16.66
CA ASP A 206 -14.83 10.33 17.83
C ASP A 206 -16.24 10.93 17.80
N ASP A 207 -16.45 12.06 17.10
CA ASP A 207 -17.73 12.74 16.93
C ASP A 207 -18.60 12.14 15.81
N ASP A 208 -18.05 11.28 14.94
CA ASP A 208 -18.73 10.67 13.79
C ASP A 208 -19.25 9.25 14.08
N GLN A 209 -19.03 8.71 15.27
CA GLN A 209 -19.59 7.43 15.65
C GLN A 209 -21.09 7.59 15.90
N PRO A 210 -21.95 6.78 15.22
CA PRO A 210 -23.37 6.82 15.51
C PRO A 210 -23.59 6.45 16.98
N ASP A 211 -24.33 7.31 17.71
CA ASP A 211 -24.73 7.06 19.09
C ASP A 211 -25.29 5.63 19.19
N GLY A 212 -24.57 4.77 19.92
CA GLY A 212 -24.91 3.36 20.08
C GLY A 212 -26.10 3.14 21.01
N ASP A 213 -27.26 3.72 20.69
CA ASP A 213 -28.56 3.47 21.31
C ASP A 213 -29.58 2.99 20.24
N LEU A 214 -29.57 1.67 19.99
CA LEU A 214 -30.74 0.97 19.44
C LEU A 214 -31.04 -0.27 20.27
#